data_8ef1f0d9978f340303c747b1e0123e4c
#
_entry.id   8ef1f0d9978f340303c747b1e0123e4c
#
_cell.length_a   1.000
_cell.length_b   1.000
_cell.length_c   1.000
_cell.angle_alpha   90.00
_cell.angle_beta   90.00
_cell.angle_gamma   90.00
#
_symmetry.space_group_name_H-M   'P 1'
#
loop_
_entity.id
_entity.type
_entity.pdbx_description
1 polymer ?
#
loop_
_entity_poly.entity_id
_entity_poly.type
_entity_poly.pdbx_seq_one_letter_code
_entity_poly.pdbx_strand_id
1 'polypeptide(L)'
;DDQTHFLRDDFPHDAILGLGEFAAEHWNPKLKEEGLSLTRYKFENYIAELWYRSDTKMALLSGAPFDDPSWWLLGNDQIVAARDMINDFAGTTRMLGHSVITPGQDGWMDEAERAMSELKPNSWKSYTIGDPLSPSKYPWRLDDEKLMYPFYEKSLKAGINTICIHKGLLPPDYETSFKGVWKYATVDDLPKAAKDWPEMNFVIYHSALRPFLELPDQAWKEFEESGGYIKWASDLARIPQEH
;
A
#
# COMPACT_ATOMS: atom_id res chain seq x y z
N ASP A 1 -3.72 -9.83 -9.55
CA ASP A 1 -2.93 -8.67 -9.10
C ASP A 1 -3.33 -8.34 -7.66
N ASP A 2 -2.38 -8.24 -6.77
CA ASP A 2 -2.60 -8.07 -5.32
C ASP A 2 -2.57 -6.61 -4.84
N GLN A 3 -2.31 -5.67 -5.75
CA GLN A 3 -2.35 -4.24 -5.44
C GLN A 3 -2.63 -3.41 -6.70
N THR A 4 -3.84 -2.92 -6.84
CA THR A 4 -4.26 -2.09 -7.97
C THR A 4 -4.89 -0.79 -7.50
N HIS A 5 -4.80 0.25 -8.32
CA HIS A 5 -5.32 1.58 -8.02
C HIS A 5 -5.89 2.22 -9.28
N PHE A 6 -6.87 3.09 -9.09
CA PHE A 6 -7.24 4.13 -10.06
C PHE A 6 -7.52 5.44 -9.32
N LEU A 7 -7.69 6.53 -10.04
CA LEU A 7 -8.00 7.84 -9.45
C LEU A 7 -9.51 8.07 -9.49
N ARG A 8 -10.09 8.52 -8.37
CA ARG A 8 -11.46 9.01 -8.34
C ARG A 8 -11.67 10.14 -9.35
N ASP A 9 -12.90 10.34 -9.82
CA ASP A 9 -13.18 11.28 -10.91
C ASP A 9 -12.86 12.72 -10.57
N ASP A 10 -13.10 13.13 -9.33
CA ASP A 10 -12.85 14.45 -8.78
C ASP A 10 -11.44 14.66 -8.21
N PHE A 11 -10.48 13.76 -8.52
CA PHE A 11 -9.11 13.89 -8.02
C PHE A 11 -8.46 15.19 -8.53
N PRO A 12 -8.01 16.10 -7.62
CA PRO A 12 -7.72 17.48 -8.01
C PRO A 12 -6.25 17.78 -8.29
N HIS A 13 -5.33 16.81 -8.12
CA HIS A 13 -3.89 17.09 -8.11
C HIS A 13 -3.18 16.53 -9.34
N ASP A 14 -2.88 17.40 -10.32
CA ASP A 14 -2.08 17.04 -11.49
C ASP A 14 -0.66 16.57 -11.13
N ALA A 15 -0.15 16.98 -9.97
CA ALA A 15 1.17 16.57 -9.49
C ALA A 15 1.34 15.05 -9.33
N ILE A 16 0.25 14.27 -9.25
CA ILE A 16 0.30 12.80 -9.27
C ILE A 16 0.87 12.26 -10.59
N LEU A 17 0.82 13.04 -11.68
CA LEU A 17 1.40 12.67 -12.97
C LEU A 17 2.92 12.50 -12.89
N GLY A 18 3.59 13.17 -11.93
CA GLY A 18 5.01 12.96 -11.65
C GLY A 18 5.37 11.51 -11.33
N LEU A 19 4.47 10.75 -10.69
CA LEU A 19 4.65 9.31 -10.50
C LEU A 19 4.59 8.55 -11.84
N GLY A 20 3.71 8.96 -12.73
CA GLY A 20 3.62 8.40 -14.09
C GLY A 20 4.83 8.74 -14.94
N GLU A 21 5.35 9.97 -14.85
CA GLU A 21 6.58 10.39 -15.52
C GLU A 21 7.77 9.56 -15.04
N PHE A 22 7.86 9.37 -13.73
CA PHE A 22 8.84 8.50 -13.13
C PHE A 22 8.74 7.06 -13.66
N ALA A 23 7.54 6.47 -13.67
CA ALA A 23 7.32 5.13 -14.22
C ALA A 23 7.67 5.04 -15.72
N ALA A 24 7.36 6.09 -16.48
CA ALA A 24 7.71 6.20 -17.90
C ALA A 24 9.23 6.28 -18.12
N GLU A 25 9.95 6.88 -17.21
CA GLU A 25 11.40 7.01 -17.31
C GLU A 25 12.15 5.72 -16.94
N HIS A 26 11.70 5.06 -15.86
CA HIS A 26 12.47 3.99 -15.23
C HIS A 26 11.89 2.59 -15.40
N TRP A 27 10.57 2.45 -15.59
CA TRP A 27 9.91 1.15 -15.60
C TRP A 27 9.27 0.79 -16.94
N ASN A 28 8.59 1.74 -17.58
CA ASN A 28 7.87 1.50 -18.81
C ASN A 28 8.04 2.65 -19.83
N PRO A 29 9.11 2.64 -20.65
CA PRO A 29 9.39 3.70 -21.60
C PRO A 29 8.27 3.97 -22.62
N LYS A 30 7.39 2.99 -22.87
CA LYS A 30 6.25 3.17 -23.78
C LYS A 30 5.26 4.24 -23.30
N LEU A 31 5.18 4.48 -22.00
CA LEU A 31 4.32 5.54 -21.46
C LEU A 31 4.74 6.93 -21.95
N LYS A 32 6.02 7.15 -22.31
CA LYS A 32 6.48 8.42 -22.89
C LYS A 32 5.83 8.69 -24.25
N GLU A 33 5.65 7.65 -25.05
CA GLU A 33 5.07 7.76 -26.41
C GLU A 33 3.56 8.01 -26.36
N GLU A 34 2.90 7.48 -25.33
CA GLU A 34 1.44 7.55 -25.19
C GLU A 34 0.95 8.83 -24.53
N GLY A 35 1.85 9.59 -23.89
CA GLY A 35 1.54 10.78 -23.11
C GLY A 35 0.85 10.46 -21.77
N LEU A 36 1.02 11.33 -20.81
CA LEU A 36 0.45 11.22 -19.47
C LEU A 36 -0.72 12.22 -19.30
N SER A 37 -1.80 11.74 -18.70
CA SER A 37 -2.94 12.56 -18.32
C SER A 37 -3.70 11.91 -17.17
N LEU A 38 -4.40 12.69 -16.34
CA LEU A 38 -5.24 12.13 -15.28
C LEU A 38 -6.29 11.17 -15.80
N THR A 39 -6.80 11.39 -17.03
CA THR A 39 -7.79 10.51 -17.66
C THR A 39 -7.30 9.07 -17.79
N ARG A 40 -6.00 8.86 -18.00
CA ARG A 40 -5.43 7.51 -18.12
C ARG A 40 -5.49 6.71 -16.82
N TYR A 41 -5.58 7.37 -15.68
CA TYR A 41 -5.66 6.73 -14.36
C TYR A 41 -7.08 6.60 -13.85
N LYS A 42 -8.11 6.93 -14.67
CA LYS A 42 -9.53 6.81 -14.31
C LYS A 42 -10.05 5.39 -14.50
N PHE A 43 -11.24 5.16 -13.96
CA PHE A 43 -11.87 3.85 -13.85
C PHE A 43 -11.97 3.11 -15.20
N GLU A 44 -12.39 3.77 -16.28
CA GLU A 44 -12.56 3.13 -17.60
C GLU A 44 -11.25 2.57 -18.15
N ASN A 45 -10.16 3.33 -18.04
CA ASN A 45 -8.84 2.87 -18.46
C ASN A 45 -8.30 1.78 -17.55
N TYR A 46 -8.54 1.90 -16.24
CA TYR A 46 -8.21 0.86 -15.27
C TYR A 46 -8.88 -0.48 -15.64
N ILE A 47 -10.17 -0.49 -15.95
CA ILE A 47 -10.88 -1.69 -16.40
C ILE A 47 -10.29 -2.24 -17.69
N ALA A 48 -10.00 -1.35 -18.67
CA ALA A 48 -9.43 -1.77 -19.96
C ALA A 48 -8.05 -2.43 -19.79
N GLU A 49 -7.17 -1.83 -19.01
CA GLU A 49 -5.81 -2.36 -18.78
C GLU A 49 -5.85 -3.66 -17.96
N LEU A 50 -6.63 -3.69 -16.90
CA LEU A 50 -6.63 -4.79 -15.95
C LEU A 50 -7.33 -6.05 -16.49
N TRP A 51 -8.45 -5.88 -17.21
CA TRP A 51 -9.32 -7.01 -17.58
C TRP A 51 -9.34 -7.33 -19.08
N TYR A 52 -9.18 -6.33 -19.95
CA TYR A 52 -9.27 -6.54 -21.39
C TYR A 52 -7.90 -6.67 -22.07
N ARG A 53 -6.85 -6.09 -21.48
CA ARG A 53 -5.50 -6.08 -22.04
C ARG A 53 -4.49 -6.92 -21.27
N SER A 54 -4.93 -7.63 -20.23
CA SER A 54 -4.10 -8.53 -19.45
C SER A 54 -4.80 -9.87 -19.19
N ASP A 55 -4.03 -10.84 -18.71
CA ASP A 55 -4.53 -12.16 -18.30
C ASP A 55 -5.00 -12.18 -16.83
N THR A 56 -5.20 -11.03 -16.20
CA THR A 56 -5.60 -10.91 -14.81
C THR A 56 -6.96 -11.57 -14.59
N LYS A 57 -7.03 -12.53 -13.68
CA LYS A 57 -8.25 -13.25 -13.31
C LYS A 57 -8.97 -12.58 -12.15
N MET A 58 -8.21 -12.13 -11.17
CA MET A 58 -8.70 -11.50 -9.95
C MET A 58 -7.73 -10.38 -9.55
N ALA A 59 -8.27 -9.29 -9.03
CA ALA A 59 -7.47 -8.18 -8.54
C ALA A 59 -7.95 -7.72 -7.17
N LEU A 60 -7.07 -7.01 -6.46
CA LEU A 60 -7.33 -6.40 -5.17
C LEU A 60 -7.21 -4.88 -5.31
N LEU A 61 -8.33 -4.18 -5.21
CA LEU A 61 -8.41 -2.73 -5.31
C LEU A 61 -8.05 -2.06 -4.00
N SER A 62 -7.21 -1.06 -4.05
CA SER A 62 -6.69 -0.33 -2.90
C SER A 62 -6.74 1.18 -3.10
N GLY A 63 -6.92 1.92 -2.00
CA GLY A 63 -6.55 3.32 -1.88
C GLY A 63 -5.14 3.47 -1.30
N ALA A 64 -4.72 4.71 -1.11
CA ALA A 64 -3.52 5.06 -0.37
C ALA A 64 -3.86 6.16 0.63
N PRO A 65 -3.42 6.06 1.89
CA PRO A 65 -3.64 7.10 2.88
C PRO A 65 -2.68 8.26 2.64
N PHE A 66 -3.17 9.47 2.89
CA PHE A 66 -2.39 10.69 2.95
C PHE A 66 -2.86 11.49 4.15
N ASP A 67 -2.02 12.35 4.71
CA ASP A 67 -2.41 13.25 5.80
C ASP A 67 -3.48 14.25 5.33
N ASP A 68 -3.43 14.66 4.06
CA ASP A 68 -4.49 15.44 3.40
C ASP A 68 -5.42 14.51 2.62
N PRO A 69 -6.71 14.38 3.03
CA PRO A 69 -7.68 13.52 2.35
C PRO A 69 -7.91 13.85 0.87
N SER A 70 -7.60 15.08 0.43
CA SER A 70 -7.73 15.46 -0.99
C SER A 70 -6.81 14.65 -1.91
N TRP A 71 -5.70 14.13 -1.38
CA TRP A 71 -4.74 13.27 -2.08
C TRP A 71 -5.12 11.80 -2.12
N TRP A 72 -6.15 11.37 -1.38
CA TRP A 72 -6.56 9.98 -1.43
C TRP A 72 -6.99 9.60 -2.84
N LEU A 73 -6.41 8.54 -3.37
CA LEU A 73 -6.70 8.03 -4.70
C LEU A 73 -8.16 7.57 -4.77
N LEU A 74 -8.59 6.83 -3.76
CA LEU A 74 -9.94 6.32 -3.54
C LEU A 74 -10.24 6.32 -2.04
N GLY A 75 -11.44 6.72 -1.67
CA GLY A 75 -11.98 6.49 -0.33
C GLY A 75 -12.52 5.06 -0.18
N ASN A 76 -12.77 4.63 1.07
CA ASN A 76 -13.24 3.28 1.37
C ASN A 76 -14.58 2.95 0.69
N ASP A 77 -15.53 3.90 0.67
CA ASP A 77 -16.82 3.72 -0.01
C ASP A 77 -16.66 3.56 -1.53
N GLN A 78 -15.73 4.28 -2.14
CA GLN A 78 -15.44 4.19 -3.58
C GLN A 78 -14.82 2.84 -3.95
N ILE A 79 -13.94 2.32 -3.09
CA ILE A 79 -13.34 0.98 -3.27
C ILE A 79 -14.43 -0.09 -3.26
N VAL A 80 -15.34 -0.01 -2.28
CA VAL A 80 -16.45 -0.97 -2.16
C VAL A 80 -17.41 -0.86 -3.33
N ALA A 81 -17.80 0.36 -3.71
CA ALA A 81 -18.69 0.58 -4.85
C ALA A 81 -18.11 0.03 -6.16
N ALA A 82 -16.80 0.26 -6.41
CA ALA A 82 -16.13 -0.27 -7.59
C ALA A 82 -16.01 -1.80 -7.54
N ARG A 83 -15.64 -2.38 -6.39
CA ARG A 83 -15.61 -3.83 -6.18
C ARG A 83 -16.93 -4.48 -6.51
N ASP A 84 -17.99 -3.97 -5.91
CA ASP A 84 -19.33 -4.56 -6.04
C ASP A 84 -19.85 -4.42 -7.47
N MET A 85 -19.68 -3.25 -8.10
CA MET A 85 -20.04 -3.04 -9.51
C MET A 85 -19.32 -4.00 -10.45
N ILE A 86 -18.01 -4.22 -10.27
CA ILE A 86 -17.23 -5.14 -11.11
C ILE A 86 -17.72 -6.58 -10.92
N ASN A 87 -17.95 -7.00 -9.67
CA ASN A 87 -18.39 -8.36 -9.35
C ASN A 87 -19.81 -8.63 -9.84
N ASP A 88 -20.71 -7.68 -9.69
CA ASP A 88 -22.08 -7.78 -10.20
C ASP A 88 -22.10 -7.89 -11.73
N PHE A 89 -21.32 -7.04 -12.41
CA PHE A 89 -21.21 -7.10 -13.87
C PHE A 89 -20.61 -8.42 -14.36
N ALA A 90 -19.61 -8.93 -13.65
CA ALA A 90 -18.95 -10.20 -14.00
C ALA A 90 -19.79 -11.44 -13.63
N GLY A 91 -20.78 -11.31 -12.76
CA GLY A 91 -21.54 -12.43 -12.20
C GLY A 91 -20.72 -13.39 -11.33
N THR A 92 -19.53 -12.95 -10.89
CA THR A 92 -18.59 -13.72 -10.07
C THR A 92 -17.57 -12.80 -9.41
N THR A 93 -16.88 -13.29 -8.38
CA THR A 93 -15.83 -12.52 -7.70
C THR A 93 -14.61 -12.35 -8.61
N ARG A 94 -14.40 -11.15 -9.10
CA ARG A 94 -13.23 -10.72 -9.90
C ARG A 94 -12.43 -9.65 -9.18
N MET A 95 -13.06 -8.88 -8.30
CA MET A 95 -12.46 -7.80 -7.54
C MET A 95 -12.61 -8.04 -6.04
N LEU A 96 -11.51 -7.97 -5.33
CA LEU A 96 -11.46 -7.82 -3.88
C LEU A 96 -11.18 -6.35 -3.53
N GLY A 97 -11.49 -5.91 -2.31
CA GLY A 97 -11.28 -4.54 -1.88
C GLY A 97 -10.61 -4.45 -0.52
N HIS A 98 -9.63 -3.57 -0.41
CA HIS A 98 -9.13 -3.11 0.88
C HIS A 98 -10.08 -2.06 1.49
N SER A 99 -10.03 -1.91 2.81
CA SER A 99 -10.27 -0.62 3.44
C SER A 99 -8.96 -0.03 3.92
N VAL A 100 -8.75 1.24 3.61
CA VAL A 100 -7.59 2.00 4.06
C VAL A 100 -7.81 2.42 5.50
N ILE A 101 -6.82 2.23 6.35
CA ILE A 101 -6.80 2.71 7.72
C ILE A 101 -5.65 3.71 7.91
N THR A 102 -5.87 4.67 8.80
CA THR A 102 -4.93 5.76 9.12
C THR A 102 -4.64 5.82 10.62
N PRO A 103 -3.95 4.79 11.17
CA PRO A 103 -3.73 4.71 12.60
C PRO A 103 -3.13 5.99 13.19
N GLY A 104 -3.73 6.48 14.29
CA GLY A 104 -3.30 7.69 14.98
C GLY A 104 -3.95 8.98 14.49
N GLN A 105 -4.64 9.00 13.36
CA GLN A 105 -5.45 10.15 12.94
C GLN A 105 -6.77 10.18 13.69
N ASP A 106 -7.34 11.38 13.86
CA ASP A 106 -8.64 11.54 14.54
C ASP A 106 -9.73 10.72 13.81
N GLY A 107 -10.51 9.95 14.58
CA GLY A 107 -11.63 9.16 14.05
C GLY A 107 -11.23 7.90 13.26
N TRP A 108 -9.97 7.56 13.14
CA TRP A 108 -9.52 6.40 12.35
C TRP A 108 -10.11 5.06 12.83
N MET A 109 -10.28 4.90 14.15
CA MET A 109 -10.85 3.66 14.69
C MET A 109 -12.35 3.58 14.41
N ASP A 110 -13.07 4.71 14.51
CA ASP A 110 -14.51 4.76 14.20
C ASP A 110 -14.74 4.41 12.72
N GLU A 111 -13.91 4.91 11.82
CA GLU A 111 -13.95 4.56 10.40
C GLU A 111 -13.60 3.08 10.17
N ALA A 112 -12.63 2.54 10.89
CA ALA A 112 -12.32 1.11 10.81
C ALA A 112 -13.50 0.24 11.29
N GLU A 113 -14.17 0.61 12.38
CA GLU A 113 -15.37 -0.10 12.88
C GLU A 113 -16.55 0.02 11.89
N ARG A 114 -16.74 1.19 11.30
CA ARG A 114 -17.71 1.37 10.21
C ARG A 114 -17.38 0.46 9.02
N ALA A 115 -16.14 0.41 8.62
CA ALA A 115 -15.71 -0.48 7.53
C ALA A 115 -15.96 -1.95 7.86
N MET A 116 -15.69 -2.39 9.09
CA MET A 116 -15.99 -3.76 9.53
C MET A 116 -17.47 -4.09 9.46
N SER A 117 -18.34 -3.18 9.86
CA SER A 117 -19.79 -3.42 9.95
C SER A 117 -20.52 -3.23 8.61
N GLU A 118 -20.17 -2.20 7.85
CA GLU A 118 -20.91 -1.76 6.66
C GLU A 118 -20.23 -2.16 5.36
N LEU A 119 -18.90 -1.89 5.24
CA LEU A 119 -18.16 -2.04 3.98
C LEU A 119 -17.63 -3.45 3.77
N LYS A 120 -17.37 -4.18 4.84
CA LYS A 120 -16.89 -5.59 4.82
C LYS A 120 -15.72 -5.78 3.85
N PRO A 121 -14.59 -5.13 4.08
CA PRO A 121 -13.43 -5.27 3.21
C PRO A 121 -12.86 -6.68 3.28
N ASN A 122 -12.14 -7.08 2.23
CA ASN A 122 -11.44 -8.36 2.21
C ASN A 122 -10.15 -8.34 3.04
N SER A 123 -9.57 -7.15 3.19
CA SER A 123 -8.34 -6.91 3.95
C SER A 123 -8.14 -5.41 4.21
N TRP A 124 -7.15 -5.08 5.01
CA TRP A 124 -6.78 -3.71 5.33
C TRP A 124 -5.59 -3.24 4.51
N LYS A 125 -5.51 -1.94 4.28
CA LYS A 125 -4.35 -1.28 3.65
C LYS A 125 -3.91 -0.09 4.46
N SER A 126 -2.59 0.03 4.66
CA SER A 126 -2.01 1.24 5.26
C SER A 126 -0.53 1.41 4.93
N TYR A 127 0.03 2.52 5.40
CA TYR A 127 1.43 2.91 5.33
C TYR A 127 1.92 3.24 6.73
N THR A 128 2.95 2.57 7.22
CA THR A 128 3.47 2.84 8.57
C THR A 128 4.16 4.20 8.69
N ILE A 129 4.59 4.77 7.57
CA ILE A 129 5.06 6.15 7.52
C ILE A 129 3.93 7.19 7.52
N GLY A 130 2.66 6.75 7.42
CA GLY A 130 1.46 7.59 7.37
C GLY A 130 1.17 8.16 5.98
N ASP A 131 2.01 9.04 5.47
CA ASP A 131 1.88 9.68 4.16
C ASP A 131 3.01 9.22 3.22
N PRO A 132 2.72 8.72 2.01
CA PRO A 132 3.74 8.22 1.09
C PRO A 132 4.55 9.32 0.38
N LEU A 133 4.10 10.57 0.38
CA LEU A 133 4.74 11.67 -0.36
C LEU A 133 5.46 12.69 0.54
N SER A 134 5.18 12.69 1.85
CA SER A 134 5.76 13.64 2.78
C SER A 134 5.88 13.07 4.20
N PRO A 135 6.75 13.64 5.05
CA PRO A 135 6.81 13.23 6.45
C PRO A 135 5.48 13.46 7.16
N SER A 136 4.81 12.36 7.50
CA SER A 136 3.53 12.38 8.21
C SER A 136 3.69 12.79 9.68
N LYS A 137 2.62 13.36 10.24
CA LYS A 137 2.45 13.57 11.67
C LYS A 137 2.00 12.31 12.41
N TYR A 138 1.62 11.27 11.68
CA TYR A 138 1.00 10.04 12.18
C TYR A 138 1.75 8.77 11.74
N PRO A 139 3.09 8.70 11.90
CA PRO A 139 3.78 7.44 11.68
C PRO A 139 3.44 6.47 12.81
N TRP A 140 3.33 5.19 12.49
CA TRP A 140 2.92 4.17 13.46
C TRP A 140 3.67 2.85 13.25
N ARG A 141 3.54 1.92 14.21
CA ARG A 141 4.21 0.62 14.19
C ARG A 141 3.20 -0.51 14.25
N LEU A 142 3.50 -1.61 13.58
CA LEU A 142 2.68 -2.83 13.65
C LEU A 142 2.61 -3.39 15.08
N ASP A 143 3.67 -3.25 15.87
CA ASP A 143 3.79 -3.76 17.23
C ASP A 143 3.37 -2.73 18.31
N ASP A 144 2.65 -1.67 17.93
CA ASP A 144 2.12 -0.70 18.89
C ASP A 144 0.94 -1.30 19.65
N GLU A 145 1.19 -1.68 20.93
CA GLU A 145 0.21 -2.35 21.79
C GLU A 145 -1.01 -1.47 22.13
N LYS A 146 -0.83 -0.16 22.12
CA LYS A 146 -1.93 0.77 22.47
C LYS A 146 -2.75 1.17 21.27
N LEU A 147 -2.10 1.34 20.13
CA LEU A 147 -2.74 1.82 18.92
C LEU A 147 -3.30 0.66 18.08
N MET A 148 -2.49 -0.39 17.83
CA MET A 148 -2.82 -1.41 16.87
C MET A 148 -3.45 -2.68 17.46
N TYR A 149 -3.07 -3.08 18.68
CA TYR A 149 -3.60 -4.33 19.24
C TYR A 149 -5.11 -4.31 19.46
N PRO A 150 -5.73 -3.22 19.94
CA PRO A 150 -7.19 -3.13 19.99
C PRO A 150 -7.85 -3.22 18.60
N PHE A 151 -7.20 -2.71 17.56
CA PHE A 151 -7.66 -2.82 16.19
C PHE A 151 -7.58 -4.27 15.68
N TYR A 152 -6.46 -4.98 15.90
CA TYR A 152 -6.33 -6.39 15.49
C TYR A 152 -7.39 -7.27 16.15
N GLU A 153 -7.65 -7.07 17.45
CA GLU A 153 -8.70 -7.80 18.14
C GLU A 153 -10.08 -7.60 17.50
N LYS A 154 -10.44 -6.34 17.19
CA LYS A 154 -11.71 -6.01 16.53
C LYS A 154 -11.78 -6.58 15.11
N SER A 155 -10.70 -6.47 14.36
CA SER A 155 -10.57 -6.97 13.00
C SER A 155 -10.78 -8.49 12.93
N LEU A 156 -10.13 -9.24 13.81
CA LEU A 156 -10.29 -10.69 13.91
C LEU A 156 -11.73 -11.08 14.29
N LYS A 157 -12.36 -10.36 15.25
CA LYS A 157 -13.77 -10.57 15.60
C LYS A 157 -14.71 -10.30 14.42
N ALA A 158 -14.37 -9.39 13.53
CA ALA A 158 -15.10 -9.12 12.30
C ALA A 158 -14.79 -10.11 11.16
N GLY A 159 -13.88 -11.05 11.37
CA GLY A 159 -13.46 -12.04 10.37
C GLY A 159 -12.46 -11.50 9.33
N ILE A 160 -11.85 -10.35 9.58
CA ILE A 160 -10.87 -9.72 8.69
C ILE A 160 -9.48 -9.92 9.32
N ASN A 161 -8.73 -10.87 8.83
CA ASN A 161 -7.45 -11.28 9.42
C ASN A 161 -6.22 -10.87 8.59
N THR A 162 -6.37 -10.08 7.55
CA THR A 162 -5.27 -9.71 6.64
C THR A 162 -5.07 -8.20 6.63
N ILE A 163 -3.85 -7.78 6.86
CA ILE A 163 -3.42 -6.38 6.74
C ILE A 163 -2.23 -6.27 5.78
N CYS A 164 -2.40 -5.44 4.75
CA CYS A 164 -1.42 -5.21 3.71
C CYS A 164 -0.73 -3.87 3.95
N ILE A 165 0.56 -3.90 4.22
CA ILE A 165 1.31 -2.75 4.66
C ILE A 165 2.39 -2.38 3.66
N HIS A 166 2.35 -1.12 3.22
CA HIS A 166 3.46 -0.54 2.48
C HIS A 166 4.66 -0.34 3.40
N LYS A 167 5.75 -1.01 3.08
CA LYS A 167 7.06 -0.86 3.72
C LYS A 167 8.11 -0.61 2.65
N GLY A 168 9.12 0.18 2.96
CA GLY A 168 10.15 0.54 1.98
C GLY A 168 9.66 1.54 0.92
N LEU A 169 10.25 1.45 -0.29
CA LEU A 169 9.99 2.32 -1.45
C LEU A 169 10.02 3.82 -1.11
N LEU A 170 11.02 4.23 -0.39
CA LEU A 170 11.27 5.64 -0.09
C LEU A 170 12.16 6.29 -1.17
N PRO A 171 12.15 7.63 -1.32
CA PRO A 171 13.05 8.31 -2.24
C PRO A 171 14.52 8.07 -1.84
N PRO A 172 15.50 8.23 -2.77
CA PRO A 172 16.91 7.97 -2.48
C PRO A 172 17.48 8.78 -1.31
N ASP A 173 16.97 9.99 -1.10
CA ASP A 173 17.34 10.92 -0.04
C ASP A 173 16.50 10.78 1.24
N TYR A 174 15.83 9.64 1.44
CA TYR A 174 14.83 9.41 2.50
C TYR A 174 15.34 9.75 3.91
N GLU A 175 16.62 9.62 4.20
CA GLU A 175 17.17 9.94 5.51
C GLU A 175 17.03 11.43 5.85
N THR A 176 17.00 12.28 4.82
CA THR A 176 16.82 13.73 4.93
C THR A 176 15.39 14.18 4.65
N SER A 177 14.77 13.69 3.56
CA SER A 177 13.41 14.06 3.14
C SER A 177 12.34 13.49 4.07
N PHE A 178 12.55 12.29 4.63
CA PHE A 178 11.67 11.66 5.62
C PHE A 178 12.31 11.60 7.01
N LYS A 179 13.09 12.60 7.35
CA LYS A 179 13.80 12.68 8.64
C LYS A 179 12.85 12.45 9.82
N GLY A 180 13.22 11.47 10.67
CA GLY A 180 12.43 11.09 11.85
C GLY A 180 11.28 10.12 11.57
N VAL A 181 10.88 9.94 10.31
CA VAL A 181 9.75 9.08 9.92
C VAL A 181 10.22 7.83 9.17
N TRP A 182 11.29 7.89 8.39
CA TRP A 182 11.73 6.79 7.52
C TRP A 182 11.92 5.44 8.23
N LYS A 183 12.26 5.44 9.53
CA LYS A 183 12.44 4.21 10.31
C LYS A 183 11.15 3.39 10.44
N TYR A 184 10.00 4.01 10.31
CA TYR A 184 8.71 3.32 10.30
C TYR A 184 8.48 2.52 9.01
N ALA A 185 9.25 2.78 7.94
CA ALA A 185 9.21 2.02 6.70
C ALA A 185 10.05 0.73 6.74
N THR A 186 10.83 0.50 7.81
CA THR A 186 11.59 -0.75 8.02
C THR A 186 10.68 -1.86 8.52
N VAL A 187 11.21 -3.07 8.64
CA VAL A 187 10.46 -4.26 9.11
C VAL A 187 10.72 -4.60 10.59
N ASP A 188 11.34 -3.71 11.33
CA ASP A 188 11.74 -3.95 12.74
C ASP A 188 10.55 -4.18 13.68
N ASP A 189 9.35 -3.77 13.29
CA ASP A 189 8.10 -3.93 14.04
C ASP A 189 7.36 -5.23 13.73
N LEU A 190 7.71 -5.91 12.64
CA LEU A 190 6.99 -7.09 12.18
C LEU A 190 7.21 -8.33 13.06
N PRO A 191 8.44 -8.66 13.53
CA PRO A 191 8.65 -9.89 14.33
C PRO A 191 7.79 -9.95 15.58
N LYS A 192 7.70 -8.84 16.32
CA LYS A 192 6.89 -8.77 17.52
C LYS A 192 5.39 -8.85 17.19
N ALA A 193 4.93 -8.07 16.19
CA ALA A 193 3.53 -8.07 15.80
C ALA A 193 3.07 -9.46 15.34
N ALA A 194 3.85 -10.13 14.49
CA ALA A 194 3.53 -11.47 14.00
C ALA A 194 3.53 -12.53 15.11
N LYS A 195 4.44 -12.43 16.09
CA LYS A 195 4.48 -13.31 17.25
C LYS A 195 3.26 -13.12 18.17
N ASP A 196 2.89 -11.88 18.44
CA ASP A 196 1.81 -11.55 19.37
C ASP A 196 0.42 -11.78 18.75
N TRP A 197 0.33 -11.73 17.41
CA TRP A 197 -0.92 -11.90 16.64
C TRP A 197 -0.80 -12.95 15.53
N PRO A 198 -0.61 -14.24 15.90
CA PRO A 198 -0.37 -15.32 14.94
C PRO A 198 -1.57 -15.61 14.03
N GLU A 199 -2.78 -15.15 14.38
CA GLU A 199 -3.97 -15.25 13.56
C GLU A 199 -4.05 -14.15 12.47
N MET A 200 -3.26 -13.07 12.59
CA MET A 200 -3.19 -12.01 11.59
C MET A 200 -2.19 -12.37 10.48
N ASN A 201 -2.58 -12.13 9.25
CA ASN A 201 -1.70 -12.19 8.09
C ASN A 201 -1.14 -10.79 7.80
N PHE A 202 0.16 -10.62 7.99
CA PHE A 202 0.87 -9.39 7.65
C PHE A 202 1.46 -9.51 6.25
N VAL A 203 0.89 -8.82 5.28
CA VAL A 203 1.39 -8.78 3.89
C VAL A 203 2.24 -7.52 3.72
N ILE A 204 3.54 -7.70 3.54
CA ILE A 204 4.48 -6.59 3.38
C ILE A 204 4.66 -6.30 1.89
N TYR A 205 4.00 -5.26 1.44
CA TYR A 205 4.10 -4.82 0.05
C TYR A 205 5.50 -4.32 -0.28
N HIS A 206 5.88 -4.53 -1.54
CA HIS A 206 7.18 -4.15 -2.10
C HIS A 206 8.37 -4.85 -1.46
N SER A 207 8.13 -5.95 -0.69
CA SER A 207 9.15 -6.71 0.03
C SER A 207 10.07 -5.81 0.87
N ALA A 208 9.55 -4.68 1.35
CA ALA A 208 10.29 -3.65 2.08
C ALA A 208 11.54 -3.17 1.33
N LEU A 209 11.53 -3.12 0.00
CA LEU A 209 12.65 -2.61 -0.80
C LEU A 209 12.94 -1.16 -0.41
N ARG A 210 14.14 -0.88 0.05
CA ARG A 210 14.50 0.38 0.72
C ARG A 210 14.25 1.62 -0.12
N PRO A 211 15.07 2.02 -1.07
CA PRO A 211 14.78 3.20 -1.87
C PRO A 211 13.99 2.84 -3.11
N PHE A 212 13.24 3.80 -3.56
CA PHE A 212 12.49 3.72 -4.80
C PHE A 212 13.41 3.66 -6.03
N LEU A 213 14.59 4.25 -5.92
CA LEU A 213 15.62 4.35 -6.94
C LEU A 213 17.00 4.12 -6.31
N GLU A 214 17.39 2.88 -6.13
CA GLU A 214 18.82 2.59 -6.10
C GLU A 214 19.28 2.40 -7.54
N LEU A 215 20.34 3.10 -7.91
CA LEU A 215 21.05 2.80 -9.15
C LEU A 215 21.46 1.33 -9.12
N PRO A 216 21.21 0.54 -10.17
CA PRO A 216 21.52 -0.89 -10.20
C PRO A 216 22.93 -1.21 -9.71
N ASP A 217 23.91 -0.37 -10.05
CA ASP A 217 25.30 -0.53 -9.64
C ASP A 217 25.50 -0.39 -8.13
N GLN A 218 24.75 0.49 -7.46
CA GLN A 218 24.83 0.67 -6.02
C GLN A 218 24.19 -0.50 -5.28
N ALA A 219 23.03 -0.96 -5.72
CA ALA A 219 22.36 -2.11 -5.15
C ALA A 219 23.19 -3.39 -5.34
N TRP A 220 23.80 -3.57 -6.51
CA TRP A 220 24.67 -4.70 -6.80
C TRP A 220 25.94 -4.68 -5.95
N LYS A 221 26.56 -3.53 -5.81
CA LYS A 221 27.73 -3.34 -4.95
C LYS A 221 27.43 -3.66 -3.48
N GLU A 222 26.30 -3.16 -2.96
CA GLU A 222 25.85 -3.49 -1.61
C GLU A 222 25.63 -5.00 -1.44
N PHE A 223 25.03 -5.66 -2.42
CA PHE A 223 24.81 -7.11 -2.41
C PHE A 223 26.14 -7.88 -2.38
N GLU A 224 27.11 -7.52 -3.21
CA GLU A 224 28.43 -8.17 -3.25
C GLU A 224 29.22 -7.92 -1.98
N GLU A 225 29.31 -6.67 -1.51
CA GLU A 225 30.10 -6.29 -0.33
C GLU A 225 29.52 -6.86 0.97
N SER A 226 28.23 -7.06 1.03
CA SER A 226 27.54 -7.62 2.20
C SER A 226 27.42 -9.14 2.21
N GLY A 227 27.89 -9.83 1.17
CA GLY A 227 27.74 -11.28 1.05
C GLY A 227 26.30 -11.72 0.74
N GLY A 228 25.55 -10.93 -0.03
CA GLY A 228 24.20 -11.26 -0.46
C GLY A 228 23.09 -10.58 0.36
N TYR A 229 23.41 -9.55 1.07
CA TYR A 229 22.43 -8.78 1.85
C TYR A 229 21.90 -7.59 1.03
N ILE A 230 20.57 -7.53 0.89
CA ILE A 230 19.85 -6.37 0.39
C ILE A 230 19.06 -5.81 1.56
N LYS A 231 19.43 -4.62 2.06
CA LYS A 231 18.82 -3.99 3.24
C LYS A 231 17.30 -4.13 3.23
N TRP A 232 16.69 -4.20 4.39
CA TRP A 232 15.25 -4.32 4.65
C TRP A 232 14.56 -5.53 3.98
N ALA A 233 14.77 -5.77 2.69
CA ALA A 233 14.23 -6.95 2.02
C ALA A 233 14.85 -8.24 2.55
N SER A 234 16.17 -8.26 2.80
CA SER A 234 16.84 -9.39 3.48
C SER A 234 16.43 -9.51 4.94
N ASP A 235 16.20 -8.40 5.63
CA ASP A 235 15.66 -8.39 6.99
C ASP A 235 14.27 -9.03 7.01
N LEU A 236 13.38 -8.65 6.09
CA LEU A 236 12.07 -9.27 5.94
C LEU A 236 12.18 -10.77 5.69
N ALA A 237 13.07 -11.21 4.79
CA ALA A 237 13.24 -12.62 4.44
C ALA A 237 13.78 -13.48 5.61
N ARG A 238 14.42 -12.89 6.61
CA ARG A 238 14.91 -13.60 7.81
C ARG A 238 13.80 -13.86 8.83
N ILE A 239 12.77 -13.00 8.89
CA ILE A 239 11.72 -13.09 9.91
C ILE A 239 11.04 -14.47 9.93
N PRO A 240 10.59 -15.06 8.78
CA PRO A 240 9.97 -16.39 8.79
C PRO A 240 10.94 -17.54 9.12
N GLN A 241 12.25 -17.28 9.09
CA GLN A 241 13.26 -18.30 9.42
C GLN A 241 13.58 -18.37 10.92
N GLU A 242 13.29 -17.28 11.64
CA GLU A 242 13.58 -17.13 13.06
C GLU A 242 12.34 -17.37 13.95
N HIS A 243 11.14 -17.41 13.37
CA HIS A 243 9.84 -17.49 14.01
C HIS A 243 8.92 -18.49 13.32
#